data_2db0ba0b2e724c2cc457b02c8238bc21
#
_entry.id   2db0ba0b2e724c2cc457b02c8238bc21
#
_cell.length_a   1.000
_cell.length_b   1.000
_cell.length_c   1.000
_cell.angle_alpha   90.00
_cell.angle_beta   90.00
_cell.angle_gamma   90.00
#
_symmetry.space_group_name_H-M   'P 1'
#
loop_
_entity.id
_entity.type
_entity.pdbx_description
1 polymer ?
#
loop_
_entity_poly.entity_id
_entity_poly.type
_entity_poly.pdbx_seq_one_letter_code
_entity_poly.pdbx_strand_id
1 'polypeptide(L)'
;YDYRSDEVVPVPENMGKRHQVSLTLNDGRVLQVQQWNNDSVIQESGTGILVSVGQQMIYHAEKVQLKEEIFNTLSVPRSTEYQVQLSDGTRVWLNSESELRYPVDFVSTERKVFLRGEAYFQVAKDTTKPFRVVVNDMMVEALGTGFNINAYQDDNCLRTTLVEGKVRVSYSDTRQECILVPGEQAVLKEGVLTSGQVNVDDIIAWKKGRFVFSDMPLETIANQLERWYDVEIRFDDTVAKYYRFTGVMKRYNELEQVLGLIEETTNVRFKVEGRQVRVFRNL
;
A
#
# COMPACT_ATOMS: atom_id res chain seq x y z
N TYR A 1 -20.31 -16.31 3.87
CA TYR A 1 -20.16 -15.19 2.94
C TYR A 1 -19.14 -15.60 1.88
N ASP A 2 -19.57 -15.62 0.62
CA ASP A 2 -18.87 -16.18 -0.52
C ASP A 2 -17.75 -15.22 -0.98
N TYR A 3 -16.49 -15.61 -0.81
CA TYR A 3 -15.27 -14.85 -1.18
C TYR A 3 -14.95 -14.97 -2.68
N ARG A 4 -15.96 -15.01 -3.53
CA ARG A 4 -15.78 -15.10 -4.99
C ARG A 4 -16.17 -13.80 -5.67
N SER A 5 -15.22 -12.88 -5.74
CA SER A 5 -14.95 -12.00 -6.88
C SER A 5 -13.85 -11.00 -6.50
N ASP A 6 -12.59 -11.33 -6.81
CA ASP A 6 -11.52 -10.34 -6.99
C ASP A 6 -11.85 -9.53 -8.27
N GLU A 7 -12.96 -8.78 -8.25
CA GLU A 7 -13.21 -7.79 -9.31
C GLU A 7 -12.18 -6.68 -9.15
N VAL A 8 -11.24 -6.64 -10.07
CA VAL A 8 -10.37 -5.49 -10.28
C VAL A 8 -11.28 -4.34 -10.68
N VAL A 9 -11.51 -3.40 -9.76
CA VAL A 9 -12.25 -2.18 -10.07
C VAL A 9 -11.39 -1.35 -11.03
N PRO A 10 -11.82 -1.09 -12.27
CA PRO A 10 -11.00 -0.37 -13.22
C PRO A 10 -10.77 1.07 -12.76
N VAL A 11 -9.50 1.48 -12.69
CA VAL A 11 -9.12 2.88 -12.45
C VAL A 11 -9.55 3.70 -13.67
N PRO A 12 -10.24 4.83 -13.50
CA PRO A 12 -10.64 5.70 -14.61
C PRO A 12 -9.43 6.12 -15.46
N GLU A 13 -9.54 6.02 -16.78
CA GLU A 13 -8.47 6.32 -17.75
C GLU A 13 -7.83 7.71 -17.60
N ASN A 14 -8.52 8.65 -16.99
CA ASN A 14 -8.05 10.04 -16.85
C ASN A 14 -7.14 10.30 -15.64
N MET A 15 -7.08 9.41 -14.64
CA MET A 15 -6.22 9.59 -13.46
C MET A 15 -4.74 9.24 -13.71
N GLY A 16 -4.43 8.39 -14.70
CA GLY A 16 -3.10 7.80 -14.88
C GLY A 16 -2.09 8.52 -15.79
N LYS A 17 -2.41 9.69 -16.37
CA LYS A 17 -1.53 10.26 -17.42
C LYS A 17 -0.28 10.99 -16.93
N ARG A 18 -0.13 11.30 -15.65
CA ARG A 18 1.02 12.07 -15.13
C ARG A 18 2.03 11.27 -14.35
N HIS A 19 1.61 10.18 -13.73
CA HIS A 19 2.46 9.36 -12.87
C HIS A 19 2.36 7.90 -13.28
N GLN A 20 3.45 7.37 -13.84
CA GLN A 20 3.48 6.00 -14.34
C GLN A 20 4.15 5.08 -13.32
N VAL A 21 3.56 3.91 -13.10
CA VAL A 21 4.20 2.84 -12.33
C VAL A 21 5.50 2.46 -13.02
N SER A 22 6.59 2.43 -12.28
CA SER A 22 7.91 2.13 -12.78
C SER A 22 8.53 0.91 -12.08
N LEU A 23 9.22 0.10 -12.88
CA LEU A 23 10.05 -1.01 -12.41
C LEU A 23 11.50 -0.66 -12.64
N THR A 24 12.26 -0.51 -11.57
CA THR A 24 13.72 -0.37 -11.61
C THR A 24 14.34 -1.75 -11.47
N LEU A 25 15.06 -2.17 -12.48
CA LEU A 25 15.78 -3.44 -12.52
C LEU A 25 17.12 -3.34 -11.76
N ASN A 26 17.70 -4.48 -11.41
CA ASN A 26 18.98 -4.56 -10.71
C ASN A 26 20.13 -3.84 -11.43
N ASP A 27 20.09 -3.80 -12.77
CA ASP A 27 21.11 -3.11 -13.59
C ASP A 27 20.89 -1.59 -13.69
N GLY A 28 19.89 -1.05 -13.01
CA GLY A 28 19.53 0.37 -12.96
C GLY A 28 18.62 0.83 -14.10
N ARG A 29 18.21 -0.03 -15.04
CA ARG A 29 17.21 0.33 -16.04
C ARG A 29 15.87 0.57 -15.39
N VAL A 30 15.21 1.66 -15.78
CA VAL A 30 13.86 2.01 -15.32
C VAL A 30 12.87 1.78 -16.46
N LEU A 31 11.89 0.95 -16.21
CA LEU A 31 10.87 0.56 -17.17
C LEU A 31 9.52 1.13 -16.75
N GLN A 32 8.79 1.76 -17.68
CA GLN A 32 7.45 2.28 -17.43
C GLN A 32 6.42 1.18 -17.70
N VAL A 33 5.78 0.67 -16.66
CA VAL A 33 4.94 -0.53 -16.72
C VAL A 33 3.71 -0.35 -17.61
N GLN A 34 3.13 0.85 -17.65
CA GLN A 34 1.92 1.15 -18.46
C GLN A 34 2.17 1.23 -19.98
N GLN A 35 3.43 1.29 -20.41
CA GLN A 35 3.78 1.26 -21.83
C GLN A 35 3.83 -0.14 -22.42
N TRP A 36 3.64 -1.15 -21.59
CA TRP A 36 3.72 -2.53 -22.02
C TRP A 36 2.36 -3.02 -22.51
N ASN A 37 2.34 -3.47 -23.78
CA ASN A 37 1.18 -4.14 -24.33
C ASN A 37 1.02 -5.51 -23.65
N ASN A 38 -0.20 -6.03 -23.67
CA ASN A 38 -0.52 -7.37 -23.21
C ASN A 38 0.51 -8.37 -23.71
N ASP A 39 0.99 -9.26 -22.82
CA ASP A 39 1.97 -10.32 -23.10
C ASP A 39 3.41 -9.85 -23.37
N SER A 40 3.80 -8.65 -22.93
CA SER A 40 5.21 -8.26 -22.97
C SER A 40 6.01 -9.08 -21.97
N VAL A 41 6.98 -9.85 -22.46
CA VAL A 41 7.93 -10.60 -21.64
C VAL A 41 9.25 -9.85 -21.60
N ILE A 42 9.70 -9.48 -20.41
CA ILE A 42 11.04 -8.95 -20.19
C ILE A 42 11.90 -10.04 -19.58
N GLN A 43 13.01 -10.33 -20.21
CA GLN A 43 13.99 -11.25 -19.64
C GLN A 43 15.04 -10.48 -18.83
N GLU A 44 15.21 -10.86 -17.58
CA GLU A 44 16.24 -10.35 -16.70
C GLU A 44 16.96 -11.51 -16.03
N SER A 45 18.26 -11.63 -16.26
CA SER A 45 19.12 -12.64 -15.62
C SER A 45 18.56 -14.07 -15.66
N GLY A 46 17.87 -14.42 -16.75
CA GLY A 46 17.25 -15.75 -16.94
C GLY A 46 15.88 -15.93 -16.30
N THR A 47 15.29 -14.86 -15.77
CA THR A 47 13.92 -14.86 -15.26
C THR A 47 13.03 -14.06 -16.20
N GLY A 48 11.89 -14.64 -16.60
CA GLY A 48 10.87 -13.95 -17.38
C GLY A 48 9.97 -13.10 -16.47
N ILE A 49 9.79 -11.83 -16.79
CA ILE A 49 8.76 -10.98 -16.19
C ILE A 49 7.64 -10.88 -17.20
N LEU A 50 6.50 -11.46 -16.89
CA LEU A 50 5.30 -11.35 -17.72
C LEU A 50 4.43 -10.21 -17.20
N VAL A 51 4.10 -9.29 -18.08
CA VAL A 51 3.11 -8.24 -17.77
C VAL A 51 1.77 -8.64 -18.36
N SER A 52 0.80 -8.83 -17.51
CA SER A 52 -0.57 -9.17 -17.87
C SER A 52 -1.46 -7.95 -18.02
N VAL A 53 -2.53 -8.10 -18.81
CA VAL A 53 -3.62 -7.13 -18.93
C VAL A 53 -4.23 -6.85 -17.56
N GLY A 54 -4.51 -5.59 -17.23
CA GLY A 54 -5.29 -5.22 -16.06
C GLY A 54 -4.47 -4.85 -14.83
N GLN A 55 -3.30 -4.20 -15.02
CA GLN A 55 -2.47 -3.64 -13.92
C GLN A 55 -1.85 -4.70 -13.00
N GLN A 56 -1.56 -5.88 -13.51
CA GLN A 56 -0.88 -6.93 -12.77
C GLN A 56 0.43 -7.34 -13.44
N MET A 57 1.51 -7.42 -12.67
CA MET A 57 2.79 -7.99 -13.08
C MET A 57 2.95 -9.38 -12.45
N ILE A 58 3.38 -10.36 -13.27
CA ILE A 58 3.61 -11.73 -12.82
C ILE A 58 5.04 -12.15 -13.14
N TYR A 59 5.75 -12.64 -12.14
CA TYR A 59 7.07 -13.23 -12.33
C TYR A 59 6.95 -14.72 -12.67
N HIS A 60 7.56 -15.11 -13.79
CA HIS A 60 7.76 -16.51 -14.14
C HIS A 60 9.25 -16.82 -14.01
N ALA A 61 9.62 -17.58 -13.01
CA ALA A 61 10.95 -18.12 -12.90
C ALA A 61 11.13 -19.22 -13.99
N GLU A 62 11.85 -18.91 -15.07
CA GLU A 62 12.50 -19.98 -15.81
C GLU A 62 13.56 -20.56 -14.87
N LYS A 63 13.74 -21.89 -14.87
CA LYS A 63 14.63 -22.65 -13.95
C LYS A 63 16.12 -22.33 -14.12
N VAL A 64 16.49 -21.06 -14.00
CA VAL A 64 17.88 -20.65 -13.86
C VAL A 64 18.16 -20.56 -12.38
N GLN A 65 19.04 -21.41 -11.86
CA GLN A 65 19.51 -21.32 -10.48
C GLN A 65 20.35 -20.05 -10.35
N LEU A 66 19.72 -18.98 -9.90
CA LEU A 66 20.44 -17.78 -9.46
C LEU A 66 21.27 -18.16 -8.24
N LYS A 67 22.55 -17.77 -8.22
CA LYS A 67 23.46 -18.00 -7.09
C LYS A 67 23.28 -16.93 -6.00
N GLU A 68 22.76 -15.77 -6.36
CA GLU A 68 22.56 -14.60 -5.49
C GLU A 68 21.21 -13.97 -5.77
N GLU A 69 20.64 -13.29 -4.76
CA GLU A 69 19.40 -12.55 -4.91
C GLU A 69 19.62 -11.28 -5.72
N ILE A 70 18.85 -11.14 -6.78
CA ILE A 70 18.80 -9.96 -7.66
C ILE A 70 17.52 -9.20 -7.31
N PHE A 71 17.65 -7.94 -6.90
CA PHE A 71 16.51 -7.14 -6.43
C PHE A 71 16.03 -6.16 -7.48
N ASN A 72 14.72 -6.13 -7.66
CA ASN A 72 14.01 -5.11 -8.40
C ASN A 72 13.21 -4.21 -7.45
N THR A 73 12.89 -3.00 -7.92
CA THR A 73 12.08 -2.04 -7.17
C THR A 73 10.90 -1.62 -8.02
N LEU A 74 9.69 -1.90 -7.52
CA LEU A 74 8.44 -1.45 -8.10
C LEU A 74 7.98 -0.19 -7.36
N SER A 75 7.85 0.92 -8.08
CA SER A 75 7.42 2.21 -7.53
C SER A 75 6.07 2.59 -8.09
N VAL A 76 5.11 2.78 -7.20
CA VAL A 76 3.73 3.21 -7.50
C VAL A 76 3.60 4.67 -7.11
N PRO A 77 3.34 5.57 -8.06
CA PRO A 77 3.20 7.00 -7.79
C PRO A 77 1.86 7.34 -7.12
N ARG A 78 1.65 8.63 -6.85
CA ARG A 78 0.35 9.17 -6.44
C ARG A 78 -0.73 8.88 -7.48
N SER A 79 -1.99 8.89 -7.10
CA SER A 79 -3.18 8.66 -7.94
C SER A 79 -3.23 7.28 -8.61
N THR A 80 -2.50 6.31 -8.12
CA THR A 80 -2.40 4.99 -8.75
C THR A 80 -2.25 3.91 -7.67
N GLU A 81 -2.74 2.72 -7.96
CA GLU A 81 -2.48 1.50 -7.21
C GLU A 81 -2.02 0.41 -8.19
N TYR A 82 -1.28 -0.56 -7.72
CA TYR A 82 -0.74 -1.60 -8.59
C TYR A 82 -0.65 -2.95 -7.88
N GLN A 83 -0.81 -4.03 -8.66
CA GLN A 83 -0.69 -5.39 -8.15
C GLN A 83 0.50 -6.10 -8.78
N VAL A 84 1.28 -6.82 -7.97
CA VAL A 84 2.36 -7.69 -8.42
C VAL A 84 2.21 -9.08 -7.80
N GLN A 85 2.48 -10.12 -8.60
CA GLN A 85 2.66 -11.48 -8.12
C GLN A 85 4.15 -11.81 -8.16
N LEU A 86 4.71 -12.14 -7.00
CA LEU A 86 6.10 -12.51 -6.84
C LEU A 86 6.36 -13.94 -7.31
N SER A 87 7.64 -14.32 -7.46
CA SER A 87 8.07 -15.64 -7.95
C SER A 87 7.57 -16.83 -7.12
N ASP A 88 7.33 -16.62 -5.81
CA ASP A 88 6.77 -17.62 -4.90
C ASP A 88 5.24 -17.74 -4.95
N GLY A 89 4.57 -16.94 -5.80
CA GLY A 89 3.11 -16.86 -5.91
C GLY A 89 2.46 -15.90 -4.90
N THR A 90 3.23 -15.23 -4.04
CA THR A 90 2.73 -14.17 -3.16
C THR A 90 2.17 -13.01 -4.00
N ARG A 91 0.95 -12.57 -3.70
CA ARG A 91 0.33 -11.40 -4.34
C ARG A 91 0.45 -10.19 -3.43
N VAL A 92 0.87 -9.08 -4.00
CA VAL A 92 1.04 -7.81 -3.29
C VAL A 92 0.27 -6.71 -4.01
N TRP A 93 -0.62 -6.02 -3.32
CA TRP A 93 -1.28 -4.81 -3.79
C TRP A 93 -0.58 -3.62 -3.14
N LEU A 94 -0.08 -2.71 -3.95
CA LEU A 94 0.56 -1.48 -3.48
C LEU A 94 -0.42 -0.31 -3.67
N ASN A 95 -0.61 0.47 -2.62
CA ASN A 95 -1.39 1.69 -2.64
C ASN A 95 -0.59 2.86 -3.25
N SER A 96 -1.23 4.00 -3.47
CA SER A 96 -0.60 5.22 -3.99
C SER A 96 0.63 5.63 -3.17
N GLU A 97 1.66 6.14 -3.86
CA GLU A 97 2.91 6.62 -3.24
C GLU A 97 3.64 5.52 -2.43
N SER A 98 3.69 4.30 -3.01
CA SER A 98 4.30 3.13 -2.36
C SER A 98 5.39 2.51 -3.22
N GLU A 99 6.35 1.88 -2.55
CA GLU A 99 7.49 1.24 -3.18
C GLU A 99 7.73 -0.14 -2.55
N LEU A 100 7.92 -1.15 -3.40
CA LEU A 100 8.30 -2.50 -2.99
C LEU A 100 9.61 -2.90 -3.65
N ARG A 101 10.64 -3.20 -2.84
CA ARG A 101 11.88 -3.79 -3.30
C ARG A 101 11.89 -5.28 -2.93
N TYR A 102 12.06 -6.13 -3.91
CA TYR A 102 11.91 -7.58 -3.78
C TYR A 102 12.89 -8.31 -4.70
N PRO A 103 13.32 -9.54 -4.35
CA PRO A 103 14.16 -10.33 -5.22
C PRO A 103 13.36 -10.90 -6.40
N VAL A 104 14.00 -10.98 -7.57
CA VAL A 104 13.44 -11.59 -8.79
C VAL A 104 13.06 -13.04 -8.52
N ASP A 105 13.90 -13.75 -7.75
CA ASP A 105 13.60 -15.09 -7.21
C ASP A 105 14.13 -15.19 -5.77
N PHE A 106 13.41 -15.92 -4.93
CA PHE A 106 13.80 -16.14 -3.53
C PHE A 106 14.77 -17.32 -3.43
N VAL A 107 16.04 -17.07 -3.50
CA VAL A 107 17.08 -18.12 -3.42
C VAL A 107 17.61 -18.37 -2.00
N SER A 108 17.45 -17.40 -1.08
CA SER A 108 17.87 -17.49 0.32
C SER A 108 16.96 -18.43 1.13
N THR A 109 17.30 -18.65 2.40
CA THR A 109 16.50 -19.45 3.36
C THR A 109 15.24 -18.72 3.85
N GLU A 110 15.05 -17.48 3.46
CA GLU A 110 13.89 -16.63 3.76
C GLU A 110 13.39 -15.93 2.49
N ARG A 111 12.15 -15.48 2.49
CA ARG A 111 11.55 -14.65 1.45
C ARG A 111 11.46 -13.21 1.96
N LYS A 112 12.47 -12.40 1.65
CA LYS A 112 12.59 -11.04 2.20
C LYS A 112 12.26 -9.99 1.16
N VAL A 113 11.40 -9.04 1.54
CA VAL A 113 11.04 -7.85 0.75
C VAL A 113 11.11 -6.61 1.62
N PHE A 114 11.20 -5.44 0.98
CA PHE A 114 11.27 -4.13 1.66
C PHE A 114 10.15 -3.24 1.15
N LEU A 115 9.43 -2.61 2.08
CA LEU A 115 8.29 -1.76 1.78
C LEU A 115 8.50 -0.32 2.26
N ARG A 116 8.06 0.63 1.44
CA ARG A 116 7.76 2.02 1.82
C ARG A 116 6.32 2.33 1.39
N GLY A 117 5.58 3.11 2.18
CA GLY A 117 4.17 3.37 1.90
C GLY A 117 3.24 2.27 2.39
N GLU A 118 2.21 1.93 1.64
CA GLU A 118 1.19 0.97 2.06
C GLU A 118 1.03 -0.16 1.07
N ALA A 119 0.97 -1.40 1.60
CA ALA A 119 0.68 -2.57 0.80
C ALA A 119 -0.12 -3.63 1.58
N TYR A 120 -0.96 -4.34 0.83
CA TYR A 120 -1.61 -5.56 1.28
C TYR A 120 -0.88 -6.76 0.69
N PHE A 121 -0.55 -7.73 1.55
CA PHE A 121 0.14 -8.97 1.20
C PHE A 121 -0.81 -10.16 1.35
N GLN A 122 -0.92 -10.96 0.29
CA GLN A 122 -1.50 -12.29 0.32
C GLN A 122 -0.36 -13.28 0.12
N VAL A 123 0.25 -13.68 1.23
CA VAL A 123 1.47 -14.50 1.20
C VAL A 123 1.17 -15.93 0.84
N ALA A 124 1.88 -16.48 -0.15
CA ALA A 124 1.83 -17.89 -0.50
C ALA A 124 2.29 -18.77 0.68
N LYS A 125 1.54 -19.83 0.95
CA LYS A 125 1.80 -20.71 2.10
C LYS A 125 3.07 -21.51 1.89
N ASP A 126 4.07 -21.24 2.72
CA ASP A 126 5.29 -22.02 2.83
C ASP A 126 5.79 -21.95 4.28
N THR A 127 5.69 -23.05 5.01
CA THR A 127 6.10 -23.14 6.40
C THR A 127 7.60 -23.38 6.58
N THR A 128 8.30 -23.72 5.51
CA THR A 128 9.73 -24.00 5.53
C THR A 128 10.58 -22.76 5.30
N LYS A 129 9.99 -21.73 4.62
CA LYS A 129 10.67 -20.50 4.21
C LYS A 129 9.85 -19.28 4.59
N PRO A 130 10.15 -18.64 5.74
CA PRO A 130 9.37 -17.50 6.23
C PRO A 130 9.40 -16.33 5.24
N PHE A 131 8.25 -15.65 5.11
CA PHE A 131 8.13 -14.41 4.37
C PHE A 131 8.31 -13.22 5.30
N ARG A 132 9.22 -12.32 4.98
CA ARG A 132 9.57 -11.18 5.81
C ARG A 132 9.43 -9.87 5.05
N VAL A 133 8.63 -8.95 5.59
CA VAL A 133 8.55 -7.57 5.11
C VAL A 133 9.33 -6.69 6.07
N VAL A 134 10.34 -6.00 5.54
CA VAL A 134 11.15 -5.03 6.29
C VAL A 134 10.66 -3.62 5.99
N VAL A 135 10.38 -2.87 7.04
CA VAL A 135 9.95 -1.47 6.98
C VAL A 135 10.76 -0.68 8.00
N ASN A 136 11.77 0.05 7.54
CA ASN A 136 12.75 0.67 8.45
C ASN A 136 13.30 -0.38 9.45
N ASP A 137 13.13 -0.14 10.75
CA ASP A 137 13.57 -1.02 11.83
C ASP A 137 12.48 -2.03 12.28
N MET A 138 11.31 -2.00 11.65
CA MET A 138 10.23 -2.97 11.88
C MET A 138 10.33 -4.13 10.89
N MET A 139 10.14 -5.34 11.37
CA MET A 139 10.03 -6.55 10.54
C MET A 139 8.73 -7.28 10.83
N VAL A 140 8.05 -7.66 9.77
CA VAL A 140 6.79 -8.44 9.79
C VAL A 140 7.06 -9.81 9.19
N GLU A 141 6.90 -10.88 9.96
CA GLU A 141 7.15 -12.26 9.55
C GLU A 141 5.84 -13.05 9.41
N ALA A 142 5.69 -13.76 8.30
CA ALA A 142 4.51 -14.53 7.93
C ALA A 142 4.87 -15.89 7.29
N LEU A 143 3.98 -16.88 7.43
CA LEU A 143 4.17 -18.22 6.85
C LEU A 143 3.09 -18.61 5.81
N GLY A 144 2.16 -17.72 5.54
CA GLY A 144 1.01 -17.93 4.63
C GLY A 144 -0.22 -17.21 5.20
N THR A 145 -0.29 -15.90 4.98
CA THR A 145 -1.19 -14.98 5.71
C THR A 145 -1.64 -13.85 4.81
N GLY A 146 -2.81 -13.26 5.11
CA GLY A 146 -3.28 -12.01 4.56
C GLY A 146 -3.11 -10.87 5.58
N PHE A 147 -2.35 -9.82 5.24
CA PHE A 147 -2.14 -8.68 6.13
C PHE A 147 -1.87 -7.38 5.35
N ASN A 148 -2.17 -6.25 5.97
CA ASN A 148 -1.89 -4.92 5.48
C ASN A 148 -0.77 -4.26 6.29
N ILE A 149 0.15 -3.60 5.63
CA ILE A 149 1.13 -2.71 6.28
C ILE A 149 0.90 -1.30 5.76
N ASN A 150 0.73 -0.34 6.68
CA ASN A 150 0.74 1.08 6.40
C ASN A 150 1.97 1.71 7.06
N ALA A 151 2.86 2.24 6.23
CA ALA A 151 4.17 2.73 6.63
C ALA A 151 4.53 4.06 5.94
N TYR A 152 3.53 4.91 5.72
CA TYR A 152 3.78 6.26 5.23
C TYR A 152 4.47 7.10 6.30
N GLN A 153 5.48 7.87 5.88
CA GLN A 153 6.29 8.66 6.80
C GLN A 153 5.51 9.82 7.44
N ASP A 154 4.54 10.37 6.74
CA ASP A 154 3.66 11.45 7.17
C ASP A 154 2.57 11.01 8.17
N ASP A 155 2.36 9.70 8.34
CA ASP A 155 1.40 9.16 9.33
C ASP A 155 2.00 9.04 10.76
N ASN A 156 3.28 9.33 10.96
CA ASN A 156 3.99 9.30 12.25
C ASN A 156 3.89 7.96 13.02
N CYS A 157 3.50 6.89 12.38
CA CYS A 157 3.44 5.54 12.96
C CYS A 157 3.42 4.48 11.86
N LEU A 158 3.92 3.30 12.18
CA LEU A 158 3.84 2.13 11.32
C LEU A 158 2.73 1.22 11.85
N ARG A 159 1.86 0.73 10.96
CA ARG A 159 0.75 -0.16 11.32
C ARG A 159 0.82 -1.44 10.52
N THR A 160 0.63 -2.57 11.21
CA THR A 160 0.47 -3.89 10.59
C THR A 160 -0.84 -4.48 11.05
N THR A 161 -1.76 -4.77 10.12
CA THR A 161 -3.10 -5.31 10.42
C THR A 161 -3.23 -6.71 9.84
N LEU A 162 -3.59 -7.67 10.66
CA LEU A 162 -3.78 -9.05 10.26
C LEU A 162 -5.22 -9.34 9.84
N VAL A 163 -5.39 -9.85 8.62
CA VAL A 163 -6.68 -10.26 8.05
C VAL A 163 -6.91 -11.75 8.28
N GLU A 164 -5.93 -12.59 7.94
CA GLU A 164 -6.00 -14.04 8.10
C GLU A 164 -4.64 -14.67 8.41
N GLY A 165 -4.64 -15.77 9.13
CA GLY A 165 -3.43 -16.51 9.49
C GLY A 165 -2.78 -16.03 10.79
N LYS A 166 -1.45 -15.85 10.79
CA LYS A 166 -0.67 -15.44 11.96
C LYS A 166 0.56 -14.65 11.50
N VAL A 167 0.82 -13.54 12.16
CA VAL A 167 1.96 -12.66 11.86
C VAL A 167 2.72 -12.34 13.15
N ARG A 168 4.05 -12.35 13.06
CA ARG A 168 4.92 -11.77 14.09
C ARG A 168 5.40 -10.41 13.61
N VAL A 169 5.23 -9.40 14.45
CA VAL A 169 5.79 -8.06 14.26
C VAL A 169 6.88 -7.85 15.28
N SER A 170 8.07 -7.44 14.82
CA SER A 170 9.21 -7.16 15.69
C SER A 170 9.80 -5.79 15.36
N TYR A 171 10.29 -5.11 16.40
CA TYR A 171 11.00 -3.85 16.30
C TYR A 171 12.42 -4.03 16.79
N SER A 172 13.41 -3.87 15.90
CA SER A 172 14.80 -4.26 16.17
C SER A 172 15.48 -3.39 17.21
N ASP A 173 15.17 -2.11 17.25
CA ASP A 173 15.83 -1.11 18.10
C ASP A 173 15.64 -1.42 19.62
N THR A 174 14.43 -1.80 20.00
CA THR A 174 14.11 -2.10 21.41
C THR A 174 13.87 -3.58 21.70
N ARG A 175 14.01 -4.47 20.70
CA ARG A 175 13.70 -5.90 20.76
C ARG A 175 12.27 -6.22 21.22
N GLN A 176 11.34 -5.28 20.98
CA GLN A 176 9.93 -5.52 21.21
C GLN A 176 9.36 -6.41 20.09
N GLU A 177 8.46 -7.32 20.46
CA GLU A 177 7.73 -8.14 19.51
C GLU A 177 6.28 -8.37 19.95
N CYS A 178 5.39 -8.59 19.00
CA CYS A 178 4.05 -9.09 19.24
C CYS A 178 3.63 -10.08 18.16
N ILE A 179 2.70 -10.95 18.50
CA ILE A 179 2.08 -11.90 17.58
C ILE A 179 0.63 -11.48 17.40
N LEU A 180 0.22 -11.23 16.16
CA LEU A 180 -1.15 -10.87 15.82
C LEU A 180 -1.98 -12.11 15.48
N VAL A 181 -3.25 -12.06 15.90
CA VAL A 181 -4.33 -12.93 15.41
C VAL A 181 -5.29 -12.13 14.51
N PRO A 182 -6.11 -12.79 13.68
CA PRO A 182 -7.03 -12.07 12.78
C PRO A 182 -7.90 -11.06 13.52
N GLY A 183 -8.01 -9.85 12.96
CA GLY A 183 -8.70 -8.72 13.58
C GLY A 183 -7.80 -7.81 14.42
N GLU A 184 -6.53 -8.14 14.60
CA GLU A 184 -5.61 -7.31 15.37
C GLU A 184 -4.71 -6.45 14.47
N GLN A 185 -4.30 -5.31 15.03
CA GLN A 185 -3.33 -4.39 14.46
C GLN A 185 -2.20 -4.13 15.45
N ALA A 186 -0.95 -4.25 14.99
CA ALA A 186 0.21 -3.70 15.68
C ALA A 186 0.45 -2.26 15.23
N VAL A 187 0.81 -1.39 16.16
CA VAL A 187 1.16 0.01 15.93
C VAL A 187 2.51 0.28 16.57
N LEU A 188 3.48 0.68 15.76
CA LEU A 188 4.76 1.21 16.22
C LEU A 188 4.71 2.73 16.13
N LYS A 189 4.75 3.38 17.28
CA LYS A 189 4.76 4.84 17.39
C LYS A 189 5.77 5.28 18.43
N GLU A 190 6.63 6.23 18.07
CA GLU A 190 7.66 6.81 18.98
C GLU A 190 8.50 5.72 19.68
N GLY A 191 8.84 4.63 18.95
CA GLY A 191 9.64 3.52 19.48
C GLY A 191 8.89 2.54 20.36
N VAL A 192 7.57 2.69 20.52
CA VAL A 192 6.72 1.78 21.32
C VAL A 192 5.84 0.94 20.42
N LEU A 193 5.95 -0.38 20.53
CA LEU A 193 5.12 -1.33 19.80
C LEU A 193 3.93 -1.75 20.69
N THR A 194 2.72 -1.48 20.21
CA THR A 194 1.46 -1.88 20.85
C THR A 194 0.61 -2.71 19.90
N SER A 195 -0.35 -3.46 20.41
CA SER A 195 -1.33 -4.18 19.58
C SER A 195 -2.73 -4.11 20.18
N GLY A 196 -3.75 -4.21 19.30
CA GLY A 196 -5.16 -4.17 19.71
C GLY A 196 -6.10 -4.57 18.57
N GLN A 197 -7.37 -4.77 18.91
CA GLN A 197 -8.43 -5.11 17.96
C GLN A 197 -8.81 -3.89 17.10
N VAL A 198 -9.10 -4.15 15.81
CA VAL A 198 -9.52 -3.13 14.85
C VAL A 198 -10.59 -3.68 13.91
N ASN A 199 -11.31 -2.79 13.22
CA ASN A 199 -12.14 -3.19 12.09
C ASN A 199 -11.27 -3.36 10.85
N VAL A 200 -10.95 -4.58 10.50
CA VAL A 200 -10.09 -4.92 9.37
C VAL A 200 -10.68 -4.46 8.03
N ASP A 201 -12.01 -4.56 7.86
CA ASP A 201 -12.69 -4.14 6.63
C ASP A 201 -12.50 -2.65 6.32
N ASP A 202 -12.43 -1.80 7.33
CA ASP A 202 -12.15 -0.38 7.17
C ASP A 202 -10.73 -0.15 6.66
N ILE A 203 -9.76 -0.91 7.19
CA ILE A 203 -8.34 -0.75 6.88
C ILE A 203 -8.02 -1.21 5.46
N ILE A 204 -8.62 -2.31 5.01
CA ILE A 204 -8.39 -2.84 3.65
C ILE A 204 -9.40 -2.32 2.62
N ALA A 205 -10.25 -1.35 2.99
CA ALA A 205 -11.29 -0.79 2.10
C ALA A 205 -10.70 -0.14 0.84
N TRP A 206 -9.47 0.36 0.93
CA TRP A 206 -8.76 0.94 -0.22
C TRP A 206 -8.60 -0.06 -1.36
N LYS A 207 -8.30 -1.33 -1.09
CA LYS A 207 -8.28 -2.43 -2.09
C LYS A 207 -9.62 -2.64 -2.80
N LYS A 208 -10.71 -2.22 -2.18
CA LYS A 208 -12.08 -2.30 -2.71
C LYS A 208 -12.54 -0.95 -3.31
N GLY A 209 -11.60 -0.04 -3.60
CA GLY A 209 -11.87 1.27 -4.18
C GLY A 209 -12.69 2.21 -3.27
N ARG A 210 -12.52 2.10 -1.94
CA ARG A 210 -13.26 2.92 -0.97
C ARG A 210 -12.32 3.63 0.00
N PHE A 211 -12.69 4.84 0.37
CA PHE A 211 -12.24 5.48 1.60
C PHE A 211 -13.23 5.13 2.72
N VAL A 212 -12.71 4.71 3.86
CA VAL A 212 -13.47 4.52 5.09
C VAL A 212 -12.76 5.29 6.19
N PHE A 213 -13.44 6.28 6.71
CA PHE A 213 -12.96 7.12 7.79
C PHE A 213 -13.84 6.85 9.02
N SER A 214 -13.25 6.39 10.09
CA SER A 214 -13.93 6.06 11.34
C SER A 214 -13.35 6.93 12.44
N ASP A 215 -14.04 8.01 12.82
CA ASP A 215 -13.57 8.99 13.80
C ASP A 215 -12.12 9.43 13.54
N MET A 216 -11.81 9.75 12.28
CA MET A 216 -10.44 10.03 11.81
C MET A 216 -10.16 11.53 11.82
N PRO A 217 -8.98 11.97 12.32
CA PRO A 217 -8.58 13.37 12.25
C PRO A 217 -8.46 13.86 10.80
N LEU A 218 -8.88 15.10 10.56
CA LEU A 218 -8.87 15.67 9.21
C LEU A 218 -7.45 15.76 8.60
N GLU A 219 -6.41 15.94 9.42
CA GLU A 219 -5.01 15.87 8.96
C GLU A 219 -4.68 14.48 8.36
N THR A 220 -5.09 13.40 9.03
CA THR A 220 -4.88 12.03 8.51
C THR A 220 -5.67 11.77 7.24
N ILE A 221 -6.90 12.31 7.15
CA ILE A 221 -7.71 12.24 5.94
C ILE A 221 -7.04 13.02 4.80
N ALA A 222 -6.55 14.22 5.08
CA ALA A 222 -5.85 15.06 4.12
C ALA A 222 -4.67 14.31 3.48
N ASN A 223 -3.83 13.66 4.28
CA ASN A 223 -2.70 12.86 3.79
C ASN A 223 -3.15 11.76 2.81
N GLN A 224 -4.29 11.08 3.09
CA GLN A 224 -4.83 10.07 2.18
C GLN A 224 -5.36 10.67 0.88
N LEU A 225 -6.04 11.82 0.95
CA LEU A 225 -6.56 12.53 -0.22
C LEU A 225 -5.42 13.09 -1.08
N GLU A 226 -4.37 13.64 -0.48
CA GLU A 226 -3.17 14.11 -1.18
C GLU A 226 -2.53 13.01 -2.03
N ARG A 227 -2.36 11.82 -1.44
CA ARG A 227 -1.78 10.65 -2.13
C ARG A 227 -2.66 10.17 -3.28
N TRP A 228 -3.98 10.16 -3.10
CA TRP A 228 -4.89 9.62 -4.09
C TRP A 228 -5.24 10.60 -5.21
N TYR A 229 -5.46 11.88 -4.87
CA TYR A 229 -5.83 12.90 -5.87
C TYR A 229 -4.65 13.69 -6.42
N ASP A 230 -3.43 13.43 -5.94
CA ASP A 230 -2.21 14.16 -6.30
C ASP A 230 -2.37 15.67 -6.10
N VAL A 231 -2.87 16.04 -4.94
CA VAL A 231 -3.06 17.43 -4.49
C VAL A 231 -2.17 17.74 -3.29
N GLU A 232 -2.07 19.00 -2.93
CA GLU A 232 -1.42 19.50 -1.73
C GLU A 232 -2.46 20.19 -0.85
N ILE A 233 -2.69 19.69 0.38
CA ILE A 233 -3.72 20.20 1.28
C ILE A 233 -3.07 21.00 2.39
N ARG A 234 -3.37 22.30 2.47
CA ARG A 234 -2.84 23.21 3.46
C ARG A 234 -3.92 23.71 4.40
N PHE A 235 -3.66 23.61 5.69
CA PHE A 235 -4.52 24.11 6.74
C PHE A 235 -4.15 25.54 7.08
N ASP A 236 -5.04 26.50 6.80
CA ASP A 236 -4.90 27.89 7.20
C ASP A 236 -5.12 28.06 8.71
N ASP A 237 -5.90 27.15 9.31
CA ASP A 237 -6.15 27.06 10.74
C ASP A 237 -5.72 25.69 11.27
N THR A 238 -4.75 25.68 12.18
CA THR A 238 -4.21 24.45 12.75
C THR A 238 -5.24 23.66 13.57
N VAL A 239 -6.28 24.31 14.11
CA VAL A 239 -7.35 23.64 14.88
C VAL A 239 -8.17 22.73 13.97
N ALA A 240 -8.36 23.08 12.70
CA ALA A 240 -9.08 22.28 11.73
C ALA A 240 -8.47 20.88 11.50
N LYS A 241 -7.17 20.74 11.71
CA LYS A 241 -6.46 19.45 11.61
C LYS A 241 -7.02 18.37 12.52
N TYR A 242 -7.50 18.77 13.70
CA TYR A 242 -7.98 17.88 14.76
C TYR A 242 -9.47 17.56 14.65
N TYR A 243 -10.21 18.20 13.76
CA TYR A 243 -11.61 17.84 13.54
C TYR A 243 -11.68 16.41 13.04
N ARG A 244 -12.68 15.68 13.53
CA ARG A 244 -12.81 14.26 13.25
C ARG A 244 -14.01 14.04 12.31
N PHE A 245 -13.81 13.12 11.40
CA PHE A 245 -14.83 12.79 10.41
C PHE A 245 -15.07 11.28 10.37
N THR A 246 -16.33 10.90 10.18
CA THR A 246 -16.74 9.52 9.94
C THR A 246 -17.54 9.48 8.65
N GLY A 247 -17.14 8.60 7.73
CA GLY A 247 -17.85 8.45 6.46
C GLY A 247 -17.24 7.36 5.58
N VAL A 248 -18.03 6.91 4.61
CA VAL A 248 -17.59 5.95 3.59
C VAL A 248 -17.88 6.54 2.22
N MET A 249 -16.89 6.56 1.35
CA MET A 249 -17.02 7.10 0.00
C MET A 249 -16.16 6.32 -1.02
N LYS A 250 -16.55 6.39 -2.28
CA LYS A 250 -15.77 5.77 -3.36
C LYS A 250 -14.52 6.60 -3.63
N ARG A 251 -13.37 5.94 -3.77
CA ARG A 251 -12.10 6.59 -4.12
C ARG A 251 -12.11 7.23 -5.50
N TYR A 252 -12.94 6.73 -6.41
CA TYR A 252 -13.07 7.21 -7.79
C TYR A 252 -14.05 8.37 -7.97
N ASN A 253 -14.64 8.89 -6.89
CA ASN A 253 -15.39 10.14 -6.94
C ASN A 253 -14.44 11.31 -7.25
N GLU A 254 -14.97 12.39 -7.83
CA GLU A 254 -14.20 13.63 -7.99
C GLU A 254 -13.83 14.20 -6.62
N LEU A 255 -12.66 14.86 -6.53
CA LEU A 255 -12.16 15.42 -5.27
C LEU A 255 -13.18 16.36 -4.62
N GLU A 256 -13.80 17.23 -5.41
CA GLU A 256 -14.78 18.21 -4.93
C GLU A 256 -16.01 17.54 -4.28
N GLN A 257 -16.41 16.37 -4.76
CA GLN A 257 -17.53 15.61 -4.15
C GLN A 257 -17.12 15.06 -2.78
N VAL A 258 -15.88 14.57 -2.66
CA VAL A 258 -15.34 14.07 -1.39
C VAL A 258 -15.20 15.20 -0.38
N LEU A 259 -14.65 16.34 -0.79
CA LEU A 259 -14.49 17.52 0.06
C LEU A 259 -15.85 18.08 0.50
N GLY A 260 -16.83 18.13 -0.41
CA GLY A 260 -18.19 18.57 -0.12
C GLY A 260 -18.86 17.74 0.98
N LEU A 261 -18.71 16.41 0.96
CA LEU A 261 -19.25 15.54 2.02
C LEU A 261 -18.61 15.82 3.39
N ILE A 262 -17.33 16.15 3.41
CA ILE A 262 -16.65 16.53 4.66
C ILE A 262 -17.15 17.90 5.15
N GLU A 263 -17.36 18.87 4.25
CA GLU A 263 -17.91 20.19 4.58
C GLU A 263 -19.32 20.13 5.19
N GLU A 264 -20.16 19.20 4.69
CA GLU A 264 -21.54 19.06 5.15
C GLU A 264 -21.64 18.61 6.63
N THR A 265 -20.63 17.91 7.11
CA THR A 265 -20.65 17.27 8.44
C THR A 265 -19.63 17.87 9.42
N THR A 266 -18.83 18.83 8.97
CA THR A 266 -17.81 19.49 9.78
C THR A 266 -17.86 21.01 9.63
N ASN A 267 -17.23 21.73 10.56
CA ASN A 267 -17.13 23.21 10.48
C ASN A 267 -15.90 23.65 9.67
N VAL A 268 -15.59 22.96 8.56
CA VAL A 268 -14.51 23.36 7.65
C VAL A 268 -15.06 23.72 6.28
N ARG A 269 -14.25 24.46 5.53
CA ARG A 269 -14.45 24.73 4.10
C ARG A 269 -13.16 24.46 3.36
N PHE A 270 -13.31 24.04 2.12
CA PHE A 270 -12.20 23.79 1.21
C PHE A 270 -12.23 24.76 0.03
N LYS A 271 -11.07 25.29 -0.34
CA LYS A 271 -10.88 26.05 -1.57
C LYS A 271 -9.88 25.30 -2.45
N VAL A 272 -10.34 24.84 -3.62
CA VAL A 272 -9.53 24.12 -4.58
C VAL A 272 -9.01 25.09 -5.63
N GLU A 273 -7.69 25.17 -5.82
CA GLU A 273 -7.01 25.99 -6.81
C GLU A 273 -5.97 25.14 -7.55
N GLY A 274 -6.41 24.46 -8.61
CA GLY A 274 -5.57 23.49 -9.32
C GLY A 274 -5.19 22.30 -8.44
N ARG A 275 -3.91 22.13 -8.13
CA ARG A 275 -3.43 21.07 -7.22
C ARG A 275 -3.35 21.51 -5.75
N GLN A 276 -3.63 22.74 -5.44
CA GLN A 276 -3.62 23.24 -4.06
C GLN A 276 -5.04 23.26 -3.51
N VAL A 277 -5.20 22.74 -2.30
CA VAL A 277 -6.44 22.75 -1.52
C VAL A 277 -6.17 23.45 -0.19
N ARG A 278 -6.89 24.52 0.08
CA ARG A 278 -6.79 25.23 1.37
C ARG A 278 -7.96 24.85 2.26
N VAL A 279 -7.67 24.57 3.51
CA VAL A 279 -8.65 24.20 4.54
C VAL A 279 -8.75 25.33 5.55
N PHE A 280 -9.96 25.83 5.79
CA PHE A 280 -10.23 26.88 6.76
C PHE A 280 -11.53 26.59 7.52
N ARG A 281 -11.64 27.14 8.73
CA ARG A 281 -12.89 27.01 9.51
C ARG A 281 -13.98 27.90 8.94
N ASN A 282 -15.21 27.39 8.98
CA ASN A 282 -16.39 28.20 8.77
C ASN A 282 -16.69 28.91 10.11
N LEU A 283 -16.39 30.20 10.16
CA LEU A 283 -16.63 31.07 11.33
C LEU A 283 -18.09 31.42 11.48
#